data_a747ecc75fed785223b69025ae06fb63
#
_entry.id   a747ecc75fed785223b69025ae06fb63
#
_cell.length_a   1.000
_cell.length_b   1.000
_cell.length_c   1.000
_cell.angle_alpha   90.00
_cell.angle_beta   90.00
_cell.angle_gamma   90.00
#
_symmetry.space_group_name_H-M   'P 1'
#
loop_
_entity.id
_entity.type
_entity.pdbx_description
1 polymer ?
#
loop_
_entity_poly.entity_id
_entity_poly.type
_entity_poly.pdbx_seq_one_letter_code
_entity_poly.pdbx_strand_id
1 'polypeptide(L)'
;DDAVMQSTLQFASVIREELVSHEDYPLKGINLFWNMIDKREDKGTFEAWNKTICDSKLHLMTTCVPETKRYNREASSMRGGIFRSTLLLPDNRQVKGSGLMELVDEICGIIGLAEKQGESPMTNLM
;
A
#
# COMPACT_ATOMS: atom_id res chain seq x y z
N ASP A 1 -15.01 6.32 -5.90
CA ASP A 1 -16.35 6.01 -5.41
C ASP A 1 -16.45 6.36 -3.92
N ASP A 2 -17.27 7.37 -3.61
CA ASP A 2 -17.42 7.90 -2.25
C ASP A 2 -17.98 6.85 -1.27
N ALA A 3 -18.85 5.97 -1.73
CA ALA A 3 -19.42 4.92 -0.87
C ALA A 3 -18.33 3.95 -0.41
N VAL A 4 -17.40 3.58 -1.29
CA VAL A 4 -16.26 2.73 -0.93
C VAL A 4 -15.34 3.45 0.04
N MET A 5 -15.10 4.74 -0.18
CA MET A 5 -14.26 5.54 0.72
C MET A 5 -14.85 5.62 2.12
N GLN A 6 -16.15 5.93 2.21
CA GLN A 6 -16.83 6.01 3.51
C GLN A 6 -16.80 4.68 4.24
N SER A 7 -17.10 3.58 3.55
CA SER A 7 -17.08 2.24 4.15
C SER A 7 -15.69 1.86 4.65
N THR A 8 -14.67 2.16 3.87
CA THR A 8 -13.28 1.86 4.24
C THR A 8 -12.86 2.65 5.48
N LEU A 9 -13.17 3.94 5.52
CA LEU A 9 -12.81 4.77 6.66
C LEU A 9 -13.57 4.38 7.92
N GLN A 10 -14.84 4.05 7.79
CA GLN A 10 -15.65 3.58 8.92
C GLN A 10 -15.08 2.28 9.48
N PHE A 11 -14.74 1.33 8.61
CA PHE A 11 -14.15 0.06 9.03
C PHE A 11 -12.80 0.26 9.71
N ALA A 12 -11.94 1.08 9.14
CA ALA A 12 -10.63 1.38 9.72
C ALA A 12 -10.75 2.06 11.09
N SER A 13 -11.71 2.96 11.24
CA SER A 13 -11.95 3.64 12.52
C SER A 13 -12.41 2.67 13.61
N VAL A 14 -13.31 1.75 13.26
CA VAL A 14 -13.79 0.72 14.19
C VAL A 14 -12.63 -0.18 14.63
N ILE A 15 -11.82 -0.64 13.69
CA ILE A 15 -10.65 -1.49 14.02
C ILE A 15 -9.70 -0.73 14.93
N ARG A 16 -9.44 0.53 14.65
CA ARG A 16 -8.54 1.34 15.47
C ARG A 16 -9.06 1.46 16.91
N GLU A 17 -10.35 1.74 17.06
CA GLU A 17 -10.94 1.92 18.38
C GLU A 17 -11.03 0.62 19.18
N GLU A 18 -11.38 -0.47 18.50
CA GLU A 18 -11.66 -1.74 19.17
C GLU A 18 -10.42 -2.62 19.36
N LEU A 19 -9.48 -2.57 18.42
CA LEU A 19 -8.34 -3.49 18.41
C LEU A 19 -7.01 -2.82 18.70
N VAL A 20 -6.74 -1.66 18.10
CA VAL A 20 -5.42 -1.01 18.26
C VAL A 20 -5.26 -0.44 19.68
N SER A 21 -6.35 0.06 20.26
CA SER A 21 -6.33 0.64 21.61
C SER A 21 -6.44 -0.38 22.73
N HIS A 22 -6.59 -1.66 22.38
CA HIS A 22 -6.85 -2.72 23.37
C HIS A 22 -5.56 -3.44 23.75
N GLU A 23 -5.29 -3.56 25.04
CA GLU A 23 -4.06 -4.20 25.53
C GLU A 23 -3.95 -5.67 25.17
N ASP A 24 -5.08 -6.35 25.01
CA ASP A 24 -5.11 -7.79 24.75
C ASP A 24 -4.79 -8.16 23.30
N TYR A 25 -4.71 -7.17 22.39
CA TYR A 25 -4.48 -7.42 20.96
C TYR A 25 -3.14 -6.86 20.52
N PRO A 26 -2.36 -7.65 19.75
CA PRO A 26 -1.02 -7.23 19.32
C PRO A 26 -1.04 -6.24 18.14
N LEU A 27 -2.18 -5.69 17.76
CA LEU A 27 -2.30 -4.77 16.63
C LEU A 27 -1.72 -3.41 17.01
N LYS A 28 -0.69 -2.97 16.30
CA LYS A 28 0.05 -1.75 16.61
C LYS A 28 -0.45 -0.50 15.87
N GLY A 29 -1.17 -0.68 14.78
CA GLY A 29 -1.67 0.46 14.02
C GLY A 29 -2.36 0.03 12.74
N ILE A 30 -2.88 1.02 12.03
CA ILE A 30 -3.54 0.85 10.75
C ILE A 30 -2.93 1.86 9.79
N ASN A 31 -2.57 1.39 8.61
CA ASN A 31 -1.99 2.22 7.58
C ASN A 31 -2.84 2.11 6.32
N LEU A 32 -3.19 3.24 5.75
CA LEU A 32 -4.00 3.32 4.54
C LEU A 32 -3.14 3.80 3.39
N PHE A 33 -3.41 3.31 2.20
CA PHE A 33 -2.78 3.82 0.99
C PHE A 33 -3.79 3.91 -0.14
N TRP A 34 -3.51 4.81 -1.06
CA TRP A 34 -4.33 4.96 -2.25
C TRP A 34 -4.00 3.89 -3.27
N ASN A 35 -5.01 3.18 -3.73
CA ASN A 35 -4.88 2.13 -4.74
C ASN A 35 -5.66 2.51 -5.99
N MET A 36 -5.19 2.06 -7.14
CA MET A 36 -5.82 2.28 -8.44
C MET A 36 -6.08 3.78 -8.74
N ILE A 37 -5.07 4.59 -8.50
CA ILE A 37 -5.16 6.03 -8.76
C ILE A 37 -5.09 6.30 -10.26
N ASP A 38 -6.11 6.93 -10.80
CA ASP A 38 -6.12 7.45 -12.15
C ASP A 38 -5.62 8.89 -12.13
N LYS A 39 -4.55 9.16 -12.88
CA LYS A 39 -3.97 10.51 -12.95
C LYS A 39 -4.90 11.55 -13.55
N ARG A 40 -5.99 11.11 -14.17
CA ARG A 40 -6.99 12.00 -14.78
C ARG A 40 -8.10 12.40 -13.81
N GLU A 41 -8.14 11.79 -12.62
CA GLU A 41 -9.15 12.12 -11.63
C GLU A 41 -8.91 13.51 -11.01
N ASP A 42 -9.98 14.11 -10.52
CA ASP A 42 -9.95 15.42 -9.90
C ASP A 42 -9.11 15.40 -8.61
N LYS A 43 -8.09 16.24 -8.61
CA LYS A 43 -7.19 16.36 -7.45
C LYS A 43 -7.91 16.95 -6.22
N GLY A 44 -8.94 17.77 -6.44
CA GLY A 44 -9.68 18.37 -5.32
C GLY A 44 -10.38 17.33 -4.47
N THR A 45 -11.03 16.34 -5.10
CA THR A 45 -11.66 15.24 -4.39
C THR A 45 -10.62 14.41 -3.63
N PHE A 46 -9.49 14.14 -4.27
CA PHE A 46 -8.40 13.41 -3.66
C PHE A 46 -7.85 14.12 -2.41
N GLU A 47 -7.63 15.42 -2.50
CA GLU A 47 -7.13 16.23 -1.39
C GLU A 47 -8.14 16.30 -0.24
N ALA A 48 -9.43 16.39 -0.55
CA ALA A 48 -10.49 16.40 0.46
C ALA A 48 -10.51 15.11 1.25
N TRP A 49 -10.38 13.96 0.57
CA TRP A 49 -10.31 12.66 1.25
C TRP A 49 -9.03 12.52 2.08
N ASN A 50 -7.90 13.01 1.58
CA ASN A 50 -6.65 12.99 2.33
C ASN A 50 -6.78 13.75 3.64
N LYS A 51 -7.42 14.92 3.60
CA LYS A 51 -7.68 15.70 4.80
C LYS A 51 -8.57 14.94 5.78
N THR A 52 -9.64 14.32 5.28
CA THR A 52 -10.55 13.54 6.11
C THR A 52 -9.83 12.38 6.80
N ILE A 53 -8.95 11.68 6.08
CA ILE A 53 -8.16 10.58 6.62
C ILE A 53 -7.24 11.08 7.73
N CYS A 54 -6.54 12.18 7.50
CA CYS A 54 -5.65 12.76 8.50
C CYS A 54 -6.41 13.25 9.73
N ASP A 55 -7.57 13.89 9.53
CA ASP A 55 -8.40 14.37 10.63
C ASP A 55 -8.97 13.22 11.46
N SER A 56 -9.13 12.06 10.87
CA SER A 56 -9.59 10.83 11.57
C SER A 56 -8.47 10.15 12.36
N LYS A 57 -7.28 10.72 12.39
CA LYS A 57 -6.09 10.17 13.07
C LYS A 57 -5.67 8.81 12.53
N LEU A 58 -6.00 8.51 11.30
CA LEU A 58 -5.52 7.34 10.58
C LEU A 58 -4.24 7.69 9.83
N HIS A 59 -3.30 6.78 9.79
CA HIS A 59 -2.05 7.01 9.07
C HIS A 59 -2.25 6.76 7.58
N LEU A 60 -1.97 7.77 6.78
CA LEU A 60 -2.00 7.66 5.32
C LEU A 60 -0.57 7.53 4.80
N MET A 61 -0.30 6.44 4.10
CA MET A 61 0.99 6.21 3.48
C MET A 61 1.22 7.20 2.34
N THR A 62 2.47 7.54 2.08
CA THR A 62 2.82 8.47 1.01
C THR A 62 2.76 7.82 -0.37
N THR A 63 2.94 6.49 -0.43
CA THR A 63 2.87 5.76 -1.69
C THR A 63 1.44 5.66 -2.19
N CYS A 64 1.26 5.98 -3.47
CA CYS A 64 0.01 5.77 -4.18
C CYS A 64 0.26 4.72 -5.27
N VAL A 65 -0.60 3.72 -5.33
CA VAL A 65 -0.50 2.68 -6.37
C VAL A 65 -1.37 3.11 -7.55
N PRO A 66 -0.76 3.34 -8.72
CA PRO A 66 -1.53 3.79 -9.88
C PRO A 66 -2.37 2.68 -10.47
N GLU A 67 -3.46 3.08 -11.13
CA GLU A 67 -4.19 2.16 -11.97
C GLU A 67 -3.31 1.80 -13.17
N THR A 68 -3.08 0.52 -13.39
CA THR A 68 -2.25 0.07 -14.49
C THR A 68 -2.85 -1.19 -15.11
N LYS A 69 -2.76 -1.25 -16.44
CA LYS A 69 -3.20 -2.42 -17.20
C LYS A 69 -2.40 -3.69 -16.87
N ARG A 70 -1.25 -3.53 -16.25
CA ARG A 70 -0.38 -4.67 -15.89
C ARG A 70 -1.09 -5.63 -14.94
N TYR A 71 -1.76 -5.10 -13.92
CA TYR A 71 -2.51 -5.92 -12.97
C TYR A 71 -3.69 -6.61 -13.65
N ASN A 72 -4.37 -5.89 -14.54
CA ASN A 72 -5.51 -6.45 -15.28
C ASN A 72 -5.08 -7.52 -16.27
N ARG A 73 -3.95 -7.32 -16.93
CA ARG A 73 -3.40 -8.30 -17.89
C ARG A 73 -3.05 -9.60 -17.20
N GLU A 74 -2.48 -9.53 -16.03
CA GLU A 74 -2.12 -10.72 -15.27
C GLU A 74 -3.36 -11.54 -14.91
N ALA A 75 -4.43 -10.86 -14.49
CA ALA A 75 -5.67 -11.52 -14.12
C ALA A 75 -6.38 -12.16 -15.31
N SER A 76 -6.22 -11.59 -16.51
CA SER A 76 -6.92 -12.04 -17.72
C SER A 76 -6.08 -12.93 -18.65
N SER A 77 -4.78 -13.02 -18.44
CA SER A 77 -3.86 -13.69 -19.35
C SER A 77 -3.49 -15.08 -18.83
N MET A 78 -3.79 -16.09 -19.63
CA MET A 78 -3.33 -17.46 -19.37
C MET A 78 -1.86 -17.67 -19.76
N ARG A 79 -1.25 -16.69 -20.42
CA ARG A 79 0.14 -16.75 -20.90
C ARG A 79 1.05 -15.76 -20.19
N GLY A 80 0.50 -14.94 -19.32
CA GLY A 80 1.25 -13.85 -18.71
C GLY A 80 2.32 -14.33 -17.74
N GLY A 81 3.42 -13.62 -17.70
CA GLY A 81 4.35 -13.73 -16.61
C GLY A 81 3.60 -13.44 -15.30
N ILE A 82 3.95 -14.17 -14.27
CA ILE A 82 3.27 -14.05 -12.99
C ILE A 82 3.82 -12.80 -12.28
N PHE A 83 3.15 -11.67 -12.50
CA PHE A 83 3.56 -10.38 -11.95
C PHE A 83 3.49 -10.36 -10.41
N ARG A 84 2.48 -11.00 -9.86
CA ARG A 84 2.26 -11.03 -8.41
C ARG A 84 2.65 -12.35 -7.76
N SER A 85 3.54 -13.10 -8.40
CA SER A 85 4.02 -14.35 -7.83
C SER A 85 4.84 -14.11 -6.56
N THR A 86 4.61 -14.91 -5.54
CA THR A 86 5.45 -14.95 -4.35
C THR A 86 6.68 -15.83 -4.52
N LEU A 87 6.73 -16.62 -5.59
CA LEU A 87 7.80 -17.58 -5.85
C LEU A 87 8.87 -17.06 -6.81
N LEU A 88 8.47 -16.16 -7.71
CA LEU A 88 9.36 -15.64 -8.73
C LEU A 88 9.37 -14.11 -8.67
N LEU A 89 10.54 -13.53 -8.77
CA LEU A 89 10.65 -12.10 -8.87
C LEU A 89 10.07 -11.62 -10.20
N PRO A 90 9.22 -10.57 -10.17
CA PRO A 90 8.71 -10.02 -11.41
C PRO A 90 9.82 -9.34 -12.21
N ASP A 91 9.64 -9.31 -13.54
CA ASP A 91 10.55 -8.62 -14.43
C ASP A 91 10.58 -7.11 -14.09
N ASN A 92 11.76 -6.52 -14.12
CA ASN A 92 11.93 -5.09 -13.86
C ASN A 92 11.05 -4.22 -14.76
N ARG A 93 10.79 -4.64 -15.98
CA ARG A 93 9.90 -3.92 -16.90
C ARG A 93 8.47 -3.91 -16.42
N GLN A 94 8.03 -4.97 -15.75
CA GLN A 94 6.68 -5.07 -15.19
C GLN A 94 6.54 -4.26 -13.91
N VAL A 95 7.58 -4.21 -13.11
CA VAL A 95 7.58 -3.53 -11.82
C VAL A 95 7.68 -2.01 -11.97
N LYS A 96 8.46 -1.56 -12.97
CA LYS A 96 8.68 -0.13 -13.19
C LYS A 96 7.37 0.61 -13.46
N GLY A 97 7.08 1.62 -12.66
CA GLY A 97 5.87 2.42 -12.80
C GLY A 97 4.61 1.78 -12.22
N SER A 98 4.72 0.60 -11.61
CA SER A 98 3.57 -0.06 -10.98
C SER A 98 3.28 0.43 -9.56
N GLY A 99 4.24 1.10 -8.92
CA GLY A 99 4.15 1.50 -7.52
C GLY A 99 4.47 0.38 -6.55
N LEU A 100 4.74 -0.83 -7.03
CA LEU A 100 4.94 -2.00 -6.17
C LEU A 100 6.17 -1.86 -5.27
N MET A 101 7.31 -1.45 -5.84
CA MET A 101 8.54 -1.33 -5.04
C MET A 101 8.44 -0.22 -4.02
N GLU A 102 7.85 0.90 -4.39
CA GLU A 102 7.63 2.03 -3.49
C GLU A 102 6.72 1.62 -2.34
N LEU A 103 5.67 0.86 -2.61
CA LEU A 103 4.76 0.35 -1.59
C LEU A 103 5.48 -0.60 -0.64
N VAL A 104 6.24 -1.54 -1.17
CA VAL A 104 7.00 -2.49 -0.36
C VAL A 104 8.02 -1.76 0.51
N ASP A 105 8.74 -0.79 -0.04
CA ASP A 105 9.72 -0.01 0.71
C ASP A 105 9.07 0.76 1.86
N GLU A 106 7.93 1.36 1.63
CA GLU A 106 7.22 2.09 2.68
C GLU A 106 6.68 1.14 3.76
N ILE A 107 6.14 -0.01 3.38
CA ILE A 107 5.72 -1.04 4.34
C ILE A 107 6.92 -1.49 5.19
N CYS A 108 8.05 -1.76 4.55
CA CYS A 108 9.26 -2.15 5.28
C CYS A 108 9.70 -1.07 6.27
N GLY A 109 9.58 0.20 5.90
CA GLY A 109 9.86 1.31 6.81
C GLY A 109 8.95 1.31 8.03
N ILE A 110 7.65 1.09 7.82
CA ILE A 110 6.66 1.08 8.88
C ILE A 110 6.91 -0.06 9.87
N ILE A 111 7.27 -1.25 9.38
CA ILE A 111 7.50 -2.42 10.24
C ILE A 111 8.94 -2.55 10.72
N GLY A 112 9.81 -1.59 10.41
CA GLY A 112 11.18 -1.56 10.91
C GLY A 112 12.20 -2.34 10.12
N LEU A 113 11.91 -2.72 8.86
CA LEU A 113 12.85 -3.43 8.00
C LEU A 113 13.65 -2.53 7.06
N ALA A 114 13.21 -1.27 6.87
CA ALA A 114 13.82 -0.35 5.93
C ALA A 114 15.23 0.11 6.34
N GLU A 115 15.53 0.07 7.61
CA GLU A 115 16.81 0.53 8.15
C GLU A 115 18.01 -0.26 7.64
N LYS A 116 17.75 -1.41 7.06
CA LYS A 116 18.79 -2.30 6.55
C LYS A 116 19.07 -2.14 5.06
N GLN A 117 18.45 -1.15 4.42
CA GLN A 117 18.61 -0.94 2.99
C GLN A 117 20.05 -0.58 2.58
N GLY A 118 20.81 0.07 3.44
CA GLY A 118 22.19 0.41 3.17
C GLY A 118 23.17 -0.73 3.36
N GLU A 119 22.71 -1.85 3.91
CA GLU A 119 23.55 -2.99 4.21
C GLU A 119 23.14 -4.19 3.38
N SER A 120 24.06 -4.69 2.54
CA SER A 120 23.75 -5.90 1.82
C SER A 120 23.73 -7.07 2.80
N PRO A 121 22.83 -8.05 2.60
CA PRO A 121 22.82 -9.24 3.46
C PRO A 121 24.14 -9.99 3.49
N MET A 122 24.91 -9.91 2.42
CA MET A 122 26.23 -10.54 2.35
C MET A 122 27.26 -9.84 3.24
N THR A 123 27.12 -8.52 3.42
CA THR A 123 28.01 -7.77 4.31
C THR A 123 27.79 -8.19 5.76
N ASN A 124 26.56 -8.49 6.13
CA ASN A 124 26.23 -8.92 7.50
C ASN A 124 26.68 -10.34 7.79
N LEU A 125 26.91 -11.15 6.78
CA LEU A 125 27.36 -12.52 6.93
C LEU A 125 28.87 -12.66 7.02
N MET A 126 29.56 -11.59 6.69
CA MET A 126 31.02 -11.52 6.81
C MET A 126 31.43 -10.76 8.05
#